data_3be3018efdf5c1071c13c39d1bcf9a29
#
_entry.id   3be3018efdf5c1071c13c39d1bcf9a29
#
_cell.length_a   1.000
_cell.length_b   1.000
_cell.length_c   1.000
_cell.angle_alpha   90.00
_cell.angle_beta   90.00
_cell.angle_gamma   90.00
#
_symmetry.space_group_name_H-M   'P 1'
#
loop_
_entity.id
_entity.type
_entity.pdbx_description
1 polymer ?
#
loop_
_entity_poly.entity_id
_entity_poly.type
_entity_poly.pdbx_seq_one_letter_code
_entity_poly.pdbx_strand_id
1 'polypeptide(L)'
;SLRDARARSLALFDRYEAALGPGLRVPCTPELNLPLWELGHIGWFADWWLARNPQRHRGVNADPNAARSTARQAVRGVDADALYNSSEVPHDRRWRLDLPDADAVRADLEASLRDTLDLLADAPEDDDGLYFFRLALFHEDMHAEAAVYMAQTLGFDPLRAASPQTV
;
A
#
# COMPACT_ATOMS: atom_id res chain seq x y z
N SER A 1 -6.53 13.03 5.54
CA SER A 1 -7.42 11.89 5.91
C SER A 1 -6.99 10.62 5.17
N LEU A 2 -7.51 9.45 5.58
CA LEU A 2 -7.28 8.17 4.90
C LEU A 2 -7.71 8.21 3.41
N ARG A 3 -8.81 8.87 3.10
CA ARG A 3 -9.26 9.04 1.70
C ARG A 3 -8.28 9.87 0.88
N ASP A 4 -7.75 10.95 1.45
CA ASP A 4 -6.81 11.83 0.74
C ASP A 4 -5.45 11.14 0.55
N ALA A 5 -4.98 10.37 1.56
CA ALA A 5 -3.75 9.59 1.45
C ALA A 5 -3.88 8.56 0.31
N ARG A 6 -4.97 7.77 0.30
CA ARG A 6 -5.23 6.79 -0.77
C ARG A 6 -5.34 7.44 -2.15
N ALA A 7 -6.06 8.56 -2.27
CA ALA A 7 -6.17 9.28 -3.53
C ALA A 7 -4.79 9.77 -4.03
N ARG A 8 -3.94 10.24 -3.11
CA ARG A 8 -2.56 10.65 -3.44
C ARG A 8 -1.71 9.47 -3.89
N SER A 9 -1.77 8.33 -3.18
CA SER A 9 -1.03 7.10 -3.54
C SER A 9 -1.41 6.62 -4.94
N LEU A 10 -2.70 6.58 -5.26
CA LEU A 10 -3.19 6.19 -6.58
C LEU A 10 -2.79 7.19 -7.67
N ALA A 11 -2.87 8.50 -7.40
CA ALA A 11 -2.43 9.52 -8.35
C ALA A 11 -0.92 9.45 -8.64
N LEU A 12 -0.10 9.16 -7.63
CA LEU A 12 1.34 8.91 -7.83
C LEU A 12 1.57 7.67 -8.69
N PHE A 13 0.83 6.58 -8.42
CA PHE A 13 0.94 5.35 -9.21
C PHE A 13 0.55 5.57 -10.68
N ASP A 14 -0.49 6.35 -10.97
CA ASP A 14 -0.86 6.76 -12.34
C ASP A 14 0.30 7.48 -13.04
N ARG A 15 1.09 8.29 -12.31
CA ARG A 15 2.28 8.96 -12.88
C ARG A 15 3.40 7.97 -13.21
N TYR A 16 3.58 6.95 -12.36
CA TYR A 16 4.51 5.87 -12.66
C TYR A 16 4.10 5.09 -13.91
N GLU A 17 2.82 4.75 -14.05
CA GLU A 17 2.32 4.09 -15.27
C GLU A 17 2.52 4.94 -16.52
N ALA A 18 2.25 6.25 -16.44
CA ALA A 18 2.47 7.19 -17.54
C ALA A 18 3.95 7.33 -17.92
N ALA A 19 4.87 7.28 -16.94
CA ALA A 19 6.30 7.46 -17.17
C ALA A 19 7.01 6.17 -17.60
N LEU A 20 6.64 5.02 -17.03
CA LEU A 20 7.33 3.74 -17.20
C LEU A 20 6.58 2.76 -18.13
N GLY A 21 5.35 3.07 -18.49
CA GLY A 21 4.45 2.16 -19.20
C GLY A 21 3.84 1.08 -18.31
N PRO A 22 2.96 0.23 -18.86
CA PRO A 22 2.15 -0.71 -18.10
C PRO A 22 2.96 -1.82 -17.40
N GLY A 23 4.21 -2.00 -17.79
CA GLY A 23 5.10 -2.98 -17.15
C GLY A 23 5.72 -2.48 -15.85
N LEU A 24 5.65 -1.19 -15.53
CA LEU A 24 6.18 -0.55 -14.31
C LEU A 24 7.59 -1.02 -13.93
N ARG A 25 8.43 -1.30 -14.93
CA ARG A 25 9.75 -1.89 -14.72
C ARG A 25 10.73 -0.84 -14.20
N VAL A 26 11.37 -1.16 -13.09
CA VAL A 26 12.45 -0.35 -12.51
C VAL A 26 13.67 -1.24 -12.23
N PRO A 27 14.90 -0.68 -12.24
CA PRO A 27 16.10 -1.43 -11.86
C PRO A 27 16.02 -1.94 -10.41
N CYS A 28 16.63 -3.10 -10.15
CA CYS A 28 16.81 -3.59 -8.79
C CYS A 28 18.04 -2.92 -8.17
N THR A 29 17.81 -1.82 -7.46
CA THR A 29 18.85 -1.07 -6.74
C THR A 29 18.39 -0.78 -5.31
N PRO A 30 19.30 -0.50 -4.36
CA PRO A 30 18.91 -0.22 -2.97
C PRO A 30 17.97 0.98 -2.80
N GLU A 31 18.00 1.94 -3.74
CA GLU A 31 17.25 3.19 -3.68
C GLU A 31 15.83 3.08 -4.26
N LEU A 32 15.54 1.97 -4.95
CA LEU A 32 14.28 1.78 -5.67
C LEU A 32 13.51 0.58 -5.14
N ASN A 33 12.20 0.61 -5.31
CA ASN A 33 11.33 -0.53 -5.12
C ASN A 33 10.36 -0.66 -6.30
N LEU A 34 9.77 -1.83 -6.48
CA LEU A 34 8.77 -2.03 -7.53
C LEU A 34 7.50 -1.21 -7.20
N PRO A 35 7.06 -0.29 -8.08
CA PRO A 35 5.86 0.51 -7.81
C PRO A 35 4.62 -0.34 -7.55
N LEU A 36 4.45 -1.44 -8.27
CA LEU A 36 3.33 -2.36 -8.09
C LEU A 36 3.38 -3.09 -6.75
N TRP A 37 4.59 -3.45 -6.29
CA TRP A 37 4.77 -4.04 -4.96
C TRP A 37 4.45 -3.03 -3.85
N GLU A 38 4.93 -1.79 -3.98
CA GLU A 38 4.64 -0.70 -3.04
C GLU A 38 3.13 -0.51 -2.86
N LEU A 39 2.40 -0.43 -3.97
CA LEU A 39 0.96 -0.23 -3.95
C LEU A 39 0.25 -1.39 -3.24
N GLY A 40 0.60 -2.64 -3.55
CA GLY A 40 0.04 -3.82 -2.89
C GLY A 40 0.39 -3.90 -1.41
N HIS A 41 1.63 -3.51 -1.05
CA HIS A 41 2.10 -3.47 0.33
C HIS A 41 1.33 -2.44 1.20
N ILE A 42 1.00 -1.27 0.66
CA ILE A 42 0.16 -0.27 1.34
C ILE A 42 -1.20 -0.88 1.74
N GLY A 43 -1.87 -1.54 0.80
CA GLY A 43 -3.16 -2.20 1.06
C GLY A 43 -3.04 -3.34 2.05
N TRP A 44 -2.03 -4.21 1.86
CA TRP A 44 -1.73 -5.31 2.77
C TRP A 44 -1.46 -4.83 4.20
N PHE A 45 -0.72 -3.75 4.38
CA PHE A 45 -0.40 -3.19 5.70
C PHE A 45 -1.66 -2.70 6.43
N ALA A 46 -2.53 -1.98 5.75
CA ALA A 46 -3.80 -1.55 6.31
C ALA A 46 -4.67 -2.76 6.71
N ASP A 47 -4.76 -3.77 5.85
CA ASP A 47 -5.51 -4.99 6.16
C ASP A 47 -4.91 -5.75 7.34
N TRP A 48 -3.59 -5.90 7.40
CA TRP A 48 -2.88 -6.59 8.47
C TRP A 48 -3.15 -5.98 9.84
N TRP A 49 -3.06 -4.66 9.93
CA TRP A 49 -3.18 -3.96 11.21
C TRP A 49 -4.61 -3.59 11.59
N LEU A 50 -5.54 -3.52 10.64
CA LEU A 50 -6.93 -3.12 10.87
C LEU A 50 -7.91 -4.27 10.61
N ALA A 51 -8.20 -4.60 9.36
CA ALA A 51 -9.27 -5.53 9.01
C ALA A 51 -9.03 -6.94 9.55
N ARG A 52 -7.78 -7.40 9.53
CA ARG A 52 -7.38 -8.75 9.95
C ARG A 52 -6.92 -8.83 11.41
N ASN A 53 -6.82 -7.70 12.11
CA ASN A 53 -6.33 -7.64 13.49
C ASN A 53 -7.48 -7.72 14.51
N PRO A 54 -7.66 -8.84 15.23
CA PRO A 54 -8.72 -8.96 16.22
C PRO A 54 -8.50 -8.08 17.45
N GLN A 55 -7.28 -7.60 17.65
CA GLN A 55 -6.89 -6.75 18.79
C GLN A 55 -6.73 -5.27 18.43
N ARG A 56 -7.21 -4.81 17.26
CA ARG A 56 -7.02 -3.43 16.81
C ARG A 56 -7.50 -2.37 17.81
N HIS A 57 -8.49 -2.69 18.66
CA HIS A 57 -9.02 -1.80 19.69
C HIS A 57 -8.13 -1.66 20.93
N ARG A 58 -7.03 -2.39 21.01
CA ARG A 58 -6.10 -2.38 22.16
C ARG A 58 -4.93 -1.42 21.97
N GLY A 59 -4.86 -0.72 20.84
CA GLY A 59 -3.80 0.25 20.54
C GLY A 59 -2.40 -0.34 20.76
N VAL A 60 -1.57 0.37 21.48
CA VAL A 60 -0.18 -0.05 21.79
C VAL A 60 -0.08 -1.33 22.64
N ASN A 61 -1.16 -1.76 23.28
CA ASN A 61 -1.22 -2.97 24.09
C ASN A 61 -1.66 -4.20 23.29
N ALA A 62 -1.87 -4.07 21.97
CA ALA A 62 -2.14 -5.21 21.11
C ALA A 62 -0.90 -6.09 20.97
N ASP A 63 -1.10 -7.42 21.04
CA ASP A 63 -0.01 -8.36 20.72
C ASP A 63 0.30 -8.29 19.21
N PRO A 64 1.51 -7.89 18.83
CA PRO A 64 1.88 -7.80 17.42
C PRO A 64 1.87 -9.18 16.73
N ASN A 65 2.01 -10.28 17.49
CA ASN A 65 2.02 -11.65 17.00
C ASN A 65 0.64 -12.33 17.10
N ALA A 66 -0.41 -11.61 17.50
CA ALA A 66 -1.77 -12.17 17.50
C ALA A 66 -2.12 -12.70 16.10
N ALA A 67 -2.74 -13.87 16.05
CA ALA A 67 -3.15 -14.48 14.80
C ALA A 67 -4.05 -13.53 13.99
N ARG A 68 -3.76 -13.38 12.71
CA ARG A 68 -4.53 -12.57 11.76
C ARG A 68 -5.59 -13.44 11.07
N SER A 69 -6.73 -12.84 10.76
CA SER A 69 -7.69 -13.49 9.88
C SER A 69 -7.14 -13.61 8.46
N THR A 70 -7.75 -14.48 7.66
CA THR A 70 -7.36 -14.72 6.27
C THR A 70 -7.43 -13.43 5.44
N ALA A 71 -6.43 -13.20 4.60
CA ALA A 71 -6.40 -12.08 3.68
C ALA A 71 -7.51 -12.18 2.62
N ARG A 72 -8.06 -11.03 2.18
CA ARG A 72 -9.11 -11.01 1.13
C ARG A 72 -8.67 -11.65 -0.17
N GLN A 73 -7.40 -11.55 -0.51
CA GLN A 73 -6.81 -12.09 -1.73
C GLN A 73 -6.81 -13.61 -1.78
N ALA A 74 -6.93 -14.28 -0.65
CA ALA A 74 -6.94 -15.74 -0.55
C ALA A 74 -8.10 -16.39 -1.34
N VAL A 75 -9.23 -15.69 -1.52
CA VAL A 75 -10.36 -16.20 -2.33
C VAL A 75 -9.98 -16.37 -3.81
N ARG A 76 -8.91 -15.68 -4.26
CA ARG A 76 -8.35 -15.77 -5.62
C ARG A 76 -7.10 -16.64 -5.68
N GLY A 77 -6.78 -17.35 -4.60
CA GLY A 77 -5.56 -18.16 -4.49
C GLY A 77 -4.27 -17.36 -4.32
N VAL A 78 -4.36 -16.06 -3.97
CA VAL A 78 -3.20 -15.19 -3.77
C VAL A 78 -2.84 -15.15 -2.29
N ASP A 79 -1.61 -15.54 -1.97
CA ASP A 79 -1.03 -15.39 -0.63
C ASP A 79 -0.42 -14.00 -0.46
N ALA A 80 -1.24 -13.06 0.03
CA ALA A 80 -0.83 -11.68 0.21
C ALA A 80 0.29 -11.51 1.25
N ASP A 81 0.38 -12.40 2.24
CA ASP A 81 1.44 -12.36 3.26
C ASP A 81 2.79 -12.74 2.63
N ALA A 82 2.82 -13.79 1.81
CA ALA A 82 4.02 -14.19 1.07
C ALA A 82 4.46 -13.15 0.02
N LEU A 83 3.54 -12.31 -0.48
CA LEU A 83 3.86 -11.27 -1.45
C LEU A 83 4.32 -9.97 -0.79
N TYR A 84 3.63 -9.51 0.25
CA TYR A 84 3.71 -8.12 0.70
C TYR A 84 4.26 -7.93 2.12
N ASN A 85 4.52 -8.99 2.89
CA ASN A 85 5.11 -8.85 4.21
C ASN A 85 6.59 -8.46 4.10
N SER A 86 6.90 -7.17 4.28
CA SER A 86 8.28 -6.65 4.15
C SER A 86 9.26 -7.23 5.17
N SER A 87 8.78 -7.83 6.27
CA SER A 87 9.63 -8.51 7.25
C SER A 87 10.09 -9.89 6.78
N GLU A 88 9.38 -10.50 5.82
CA GLU A 88 9.64 -11.85 5.32
C GLU A 88 10.09 -11.86 3.85
N VAL A 89 9.76 -10.80 3.10
CA VAL A 89 10.10 -10.65 1.69
C VAL A 89 11.32 -9.74 1.54
N PRO A 90 12.53 -10.28 1.38
CA PRO A 90 13.74 -9.49 1.14
C PRO A 90 13.58 -8.58 -0.06
N HIS A 91 14.23 -7.41 0.00
CA HIS A 91 14.12 -6.37 -1.02
C HIS A 91 14.38 -6.89 -2.44
N ASP A 92 15.47 -7.61 -2.66
CA ASP A 92 15.87 -8.15 -3.99
C ASP A 92 14.91 -9.23 -4.51
N ARG A 93 14.17 -9.92 -3.64
CA ARG A 93 13.19 -10.93 -4.02
C ARG A 93 11.93 -10.32 -4.65
N ARG A 94 11.60 -9.06 -4.34
CA ARG A 94 10.39 -8.39 -4.84
C ARG A 94 10.32 -8.39 -6.37
N TRP A 95 11.47 -8.30 -7.06
CA TRP A 95 11.55 -8.37 -8.53
C TRP A 95 11.28 -9.75 -9.15
N ARG A 96 11.17 -10.78 -8.32
CA ARG A 96 10.94 -12.17 -8.75
C ARG A 96 9.57 -12.71 -8.33
N LEU A 97 8.77 -11.87 -7.68
CA LEU A 97 7.41 -12.25 -7.27
C LEU A 97 6.47 -12.23 -8.46
N ASP A 98 5.53 -13.17 -8.46
CA ASP A 98 4.39 -13.18 -9.37
C ASP A 98 3.30 -12.27 -8.77
N LEU A 99 3.46 -10.96 -8.97
CA LEU A 99 2.53 -9.96 -8.44
C LEU A 99 1.24 -9.95 -9.27
N PRO A 100 0.08 -9.74 -8.63
CA PRO A 100 -1.15 -9.43 -9.34
C PRO A 100 -0.97 -8.21 -10.26
N ASP A 101 -1.76 -8.11 -11.30
CA ASP A 101 -1.73 -6.94 -12.19
C ASP A 101 -2.20 -5.65 -11.50
N ALA A 102 -1.97 -4.51 -12.15
CA ALA A 102 -2.27 -3.20 -11.59
C ALA A 102 -3.77 -3.03 -11.27
N ASP A 103 -4.66 -3.57 -12.10
CA ASP A 103 -6.11 -3.47 -11.89
C ASP A 103 -6.55 -4.28 -10.66
N ALA A 104 -6.01 -5.48 -10.49
CA ALA A 104 -6.28 -6.31 -9.31
C ALA A 104 -5.76 -5.65 -8.03
N VAL A 105 -4.56 -5.06 -8.06
CA VAL A 105 -3.99 -4.35 -6.90
C VAL A 105 -4.82 -3.10 -6.58
N ARG A 106 -5.24 -2.31 -7.57
CA ARG A 106 -6.14 -1.15 -7.38
C ARG A 106 -7.46 -1.57 -6.74
N ALA A 107 -8.08 -2.65 -7.22
CA ALA A 107 -9.33 -3.17 -6.66
C ALA A 107 -9.15 -3.61 -5.19
N ASP A 108 -8.04 -4.24 -4.86
CA ASP A 108 -7.71 -4.60 -3.47
C ASP A 108 -7.53 -3.37 -2.58
N LEU A 109 -6.87 -2.31 -3.09
CA LEU A 109 -6.71 -1.06 -2.34
C LEU A 109 -8.04 -0.36 -2.08
N GLU A 110 -8.93 -0.32 -3.06
CA GLU A 110 -10.28 0.24 -2.89
C GLU A 110 -11.10 -0.56 -1.86
N ALA A 111 -11.01 -1.88 -1.91
CA ALA A 111 -11.69 -2.74 -0.93
C ALA A 111 -11.09 -2.53 0.48
N SER A 112 -9.77 -2.48 0.60
CA SER A 112 -9.07 -2.20 1.87
C SER A 112 -9.49 -0.85 2.46
N LEU A 113 -9.60 0.20 1.64
CA LEU A 113 -10.06 1.51 2.11
C LEU A 113 -11.51 1.47 2.60
N ARG A 114 -12.41 0.80 1.88
CA ARG A 114 -13.81 0.65 2.32
C ARG A 114 -13.89 -0.01 3.69
N ASP A 115 -13.26 -1.18 3.83
CA ASP A 115 -13.23 -1.92 5.09
C ASP A 115 -12.62 -1.09 6.23
N THR A 116 -11.53 -0.36 5.94
CA THR A 116 -10.88 0.54 6.92
C THR A 116 -11.83 1.65 7.38
N LEU A 117 -12.59 2.25 6.46
CA LEU A 117 -13.53 3.34 6.80
C LEU A 117 -14.76 2.82 7.55
N ASP A 118 -15.25 1.64 7.20
CA ASP A 118 -16.35 1.00 7.93
C ASP A 118 -15.93 0.68 9.37
N LEU A 119 -14.72 0.13 9.54
CA LEU A 119 -14.15 -0.11 10.88
C LEU A 119 -13.92 1.17 11.67
N LEU A 120 -13.52 2.26 11.00
CA LEU A 120 -13.30 3.55 11.64
C LEU A 120 -14.61 4.18 12.14
N ALA A 121 -15.71 3.98 11.41
CA ALA A 121 -17.01 4.50 11.81
C ALA A 121 -17.51 3.96 13.16
N ASP A 122 -17.11 2.73 13.50
CA ASP A 122 -17.46 2.05 14.75
C ASP A 122 -16.32 2.08 15.80
N ALA A 123 -15.19 2.73 15.51
CA ALA A 123 -14.04 2.76 16.39
C ALA A 123 -14.23 3.73 17.56
N PRO A 124 -13.77 3.40 18.79
CA PRO A 124 -13.69 4.37 19.87
C PRO A 124 -12.82 5.56 19.48
N GLU A 125 -13.26 6.77 19.86
CA GLU A 125 -12.53 8.03 19.56
C GLU A 125 -11.41 8.33 20.58
N ASP A 126 -10.82 7.30 21.18
CA ASP A 126 -9.68 7.41 22.07
C ASP A 126 -8.36 7.00 21.36
N ASP A 127 -7.25 7.14 22.07
CA ASP A 127 -5.94 6.87 21.49
C ASP A 127 -5.74 5.39 21.13
N ASP A 128 -6.26 4.47 21.93
CA ASP A 128 -6.16 3.03 21.63
C ASP A 128 -7.05 2.64 20.45
N GLY A 129 -8.29 3.14 20.40
CA GLY A 129 -9.23 2.88 19.31
C GLY A 129 -8.73 3.40 17.97
N LEU A 130 -8.06 4.56 17.95
CA LEU A 130 -7.58 5.21 16.73
C LEU A 130 -6.12 4.86 16.37
N TYR A 131 -5.40 4.12 17.22
CA TYR A 131 -3.98 3.85 17.06
C TYR A 131 -3.61 3.26 15.69
N PHE A 132 -4.21 2.14 15.31
CA PHE A 132 -3.88 1.47 14.05
C PHE A 132 -4.39 2.21 12.81
N PHE A 133 -5.44 3.02 12.92
CA PHE A 133 -5.88 3.89 11.81
C PHE A 133 -4.86 5.00 11.55
N ARG A 134 -4.29 5.59 12.61
CA ARG A 134 -3.21 6.57 12.49
C ARG A 134 -1.93 5.91 11.94
N LEU A 135 -1.61 4.70 12.41
CA LEU A 135 -0.46 3.93 11.94
C LEU A 135 -0.57 3.64 10.43
N ALA A 136 -1.74 3.18 9.97
CA ALA A 136 -1.97 2.92 8.55
C ALA A 136 -1.90 4.21 7.70
N LEU A 137 -2.43 5.33 8.21
CA LEU A 137 -2.33 6.62 7.54
C LEU A 137 -0.87 7.07 7.39
N PHE A 138 -0.09 7.03 8.47
CA PHE A 138 1.32 7.45 8.42
C PHE A 138 2.17 6.52 7.55
N HIS A 139 1.87 5.23 7.55
CA HIS A 139 2.54 4.28 6.68
C HIS A 139 2.27 4.58 5.20
N GLU A 140 1.03 4.86 4.84
CA GLU A 140 0.68 5.24 3.46
C GLU A 140 1.29 6.58 3.04
N ASP A 141 1.32 7.58 3.95
CA ASP A 141 1.98 8.86 3.70
C ASP A 141 3.50 8.70 3.50
N MET A 142 4.15 7.84 4.29
CA MET A 142 5.57 7.51 4.12
C MET A 142 5.85 6.87 2.75
N HIS A 143 5.01 5.95 2.29
CA HIS A 143 5.16 5.34 0.97
C HIS A 143 4.86 6.33 -0.17
N ALA A 144 3.94 7.26 0.02
CA ALA A 144 3.71 8.34 -0.94
C ALA A 144 4.94 9.27 -1.05
N GLU A 145 5.60 9.58 0.06
CA GLU A 145 6.86 10.33 0.08
C GLU A 145 7.98 9.54 -0.61
N ALA A 146 8.10 8.24 -0.31
CA ALA A 146 9.06 7.35 -0.95
C ALA A 146 8.86 7.31 -2.48
N ALA A 147 7.61 7.27 -2.95
CA ALA A 147 7.32 7.30 -4.37
C ALA A 147 7.83 8.59 -5.04
N VAL A 148 7.80 9.73 -4.36
CA VAL A 148 8.32 10.99 -4.91
C VAL A 148 9.82 10.94 -5.10
N TYR A 149 10.61 10.54 -4.11
CA TYR A 149 12.07 10.48 -4.27
C TYR A 149 12.53 9.36 -5.20
N MET A 150 11.83 8.21 -5.24
CA MET A 150 12.11 7.16 -6.22
C MET A 150 11.87 7.64 -7.65
N ALA A 151 10.79 8.40 -7.91
CA ALA A 151 10.52 9.00 -9.21
C ALA A 151 11.64 9.95 -9.64
N GLN A 152 12.16 10.78 -8.73
CA GLN A 152 13.31 11.65 -8.98
C GLN A 152 14.56 10.85 -9.37
N THR A 153 14.83 9.74 -8.67
CA THR A 153 15.92 8.81 -8.99
C THR A 153 15.75 8.21 -10.40
N LEU A 154 14.51 7.96 -10.81
CA LEU A 154 14.17 7.47 -12.15
C LEU A 154 14.12 8.56 -13.23
N GLY A 155 14.29 9.82 -12.84
CA GLY A 155 14.41 10.96 -13.76
C GLY A 155 13.09 11.57 -14.20
N PHE A 156 11.99 11.36 -13.46
CA PHE A 156 10.72 12.04 -13.73
C PHE A 156 10.13 12.71 -12.48
N ASP A 157 9.28 13.73 -12.70
CA ASP A 157 8.58 14.45 -11.64
C ASP A 157 7.14 13.93 -11.50
N PRO A 158 6.83 13.17 -10.44
CA PRO A 158 5.50 12.61 -10.26
C PRO A 158 4.47 13.65 -9.81
N LEU A 159 4.90 14.84 -9.39
CA LEU A 159 4.02 15.93 -8.94
C LEU A 159 3.66 16.89 -10.08
N ARG A 160 4.41 16.88 -11.19
CA ARG A 160 4.13 17.72 -12.34
C ARG A 160 2.95 17.17 -13.14
N ALA A 161 1.95 18.02 -13.40
CA ALA A 161 0.87 17.66 -14.32
C ALA A 161 1.45 17.22 -15.68
N ALA A 162 0.93 16.13 -16.27
CA ALA A 162 1.31 15.76 -17.62
C ALA A 162 1.00 16.94 -18.53
N SER A 163 2.03 17.49 -19.21
CA SER A 163 1.78 18.48 -20.25
C SER A 163 0.94 17.81 -21.33
N PRO A 164 -0.17 18.43 -21.81
CA PRO A 164 -0.90 17.88 -22.93
C PRO A 164 0.09 17.68 -24.08
N GLN A 165 0.20 16.45 -24.55
CA GLN A 165 0.96 16.18 -25.77
C GLN A 165 0.24 16.93 -26.89
N THR A 166 0.88 17.97 -27.40
CA THR A 166 0.46 18.61 -28.65
C THR A 166 0.69 17.59 -29.77
N VAL A 167 -0.42 17.07 -30.28
CA VAL A 167 -0.46 16.21 -31.49
C VAL A 167 -0.23 17.13 -32.70
#